data_b9c888c581a5eb7ca62f1671bb9b8b2b
#
_entry.id   b9c888c581a5eb7ca62f1671bb9b8b2b
#
_cell.length_a   1.000
_cell.length_b   1.000
_cell.length_c   1.000
_cell.angle_alpha   90.00
_cell.angle_beta   90.00
_cell.angle_gamma   90.00
#
_symmetry.space_group_name_H-M   'P 1'
#
loop_
_entity.id
_entity.type
_entity.pdbx_description
1 polymer ?
#
loop_
_entity_poly.entity_id
_entity_poly.type
_entity_poly.pdbx_seq_one_letter_code
_entity_poly.pdbx_strand_id
1 'polypeptide(L)'
;MTENYCTRALFIGRWMLGVGCWMFIATSPSFAEPAFQVTIDTSQAPECAAFAAKSKTIVEEWYPRINEILFEKRHPLPAREITLIFEPMKGVAHTGNNAIHVSAEWVTKKAPNDYGMIVHELTHVVQDYRGKGEGWLTEGIADYVRDRWFEPGARQHRIDPDKSSYRQAYGTAATFLIWLERHKDKDIVRKLNIASHDGKYSPALFPQYCGADLDALWKEFAESYRQP
;
A
#
# COMPACT_ATOMS: atom_id res chain seq x y z
N MET A 1 -52.76 -32.31 -71.67
CA MET A 1 -52.04 -33.09 -72.72
C MET A 1 -50.73 -33.48 -72.14
N THR A 2 -50.55 -34.78 -71.98
CA THR A 2 -49.32 -35.60 -71.91
C THR A 2 -48.46 -35.41 -70.66
N GLU A 3 -48.58 -36.31 -69.70
CA GLU A 3 -47.95 -37.63 -69.55
C GLU A 3 -46.41 -37.55 -69.81
N ASN A 4 -45.53 -38.01 -68.86
CA ASN A 4 -45.25 -39.38 -68.54
C ASN A 4 -44.13 -39.58 -67.51
N TYR A 5 -44.37 -40.56 -66.61
CA TYR A 5 -43.50 -41.66 -66.15
C TYR A 5 -42.11 -41.36 -65.46
N CYS A 6 -42.04 -41.53 -64.16
CA CYS A 6 -41.58 -42.78 -63.49
C CYS A 6 -40.15 -43.26 -63.87
N THR A 7 -39.23 -43.18 -62.93
CA THR A 7 -38.35 -44.30 -62.59
C THR A 7 -37.75 -44.18 -61.18
N ARG A 8 -38.01 -45.22 -60.36
CA ARG A 8 -37.39 -45.45 -59.04
C ARG A 8 -35.94 -45.94 -59.23
N ALA A 9 -35.04 -45.32 -58.52
CA ALA A 9 -33.73 -45.92 -58.29
C ALA A 9 -33.50 -46.00 -56.80
N LEU A 10 -33.42 -47.19 -56.26
CA LEU A 10 -32.98 -47.50 -54.90
C LEU A 10 -31.46 -47.27 -54.82
N PHE A 11 -31.02 -46.38 -53.92
CA PHE A 11 -29.63 -46.33 -53.53
C PHE A 11 -29.52 -46.69 -52.04
N ILE A 12 -28.82 -47.79 -51.83
CA ILE A 12 -28.46 -48.36 -50.50
C ILE A 12 -27.46 -47.40 -49.84
N GLY A 13 -27.90 -46.74 -48.79
CA GLY A 13 -27.04 -45.87 -48.00
C GLY A 13 -26.04 -46.65 -47.11
N ARG A 14 -24.80 -46.42 -47.35
CA ARG A 14 -23.69 -46.88 -46.46
C ARG A 14 -23.58 -45.91 -45.30
N TRP A 15 -23.91 -46.38 -44.09
CA TRP A 15 -23.63 -45.68 -42.83
C TRP A 15 -22.13 -45.71 -42.53
N MET A 16 -21.44 -44.55 -42.70
CA MET A 16 -20.10 -44.38 -42.10
C MET A 16 -20.28 -43.81 -40.70
N LEU A 17 -19.96 -44.61 -39.69
CA LEU A 17 -19.78 -44.20 -38.31
C LEU A 17 -18.50 -43.35 -38.26
N GLY A 18 -18.64 -42.03 -38.32
CA GLY A 18 -17.57 -41.11 -38.01
C GLY A 18 -17.33 -41.05 -36.50
N VAL A 19 -16.29 -41.73 -35.98
CA VAL A 19 -15.82 -41.56 -34.63
C VAL A 19 -15.13 -40.20 -34.55
N GLY A 20 -15.88 -39.17 -34.15
CA GLY A 20 -15.36 -37.86 -33.86
C GLY A 20 -14.52 -37.92 -32.57
N CYS A 21 -13.18 -37.89 -32.74
CA CYS A 21 -12.25 -37.73 -31.65
C CYS A 21 -12.35 -36.31 -31.14
N TRP A 22 -13.12 -36.07 -30.07
CA TRP A 22 -13.15 -34.81 -29.37
C TRP A 22 -11.86 -34.68 -28.57
N MET A 23 -10.85 -33.96 -29.13
CA MET A 23 -9.71 -33.49 -28.35
C MET A 23 -10.23 -32.42 -27.36
N PHE A 24 -10.42 -32.82 -26.10
CA PHE A 24 -10.52 -31.84 -25.00
C PHE A 24 -9.17 -31.16 -24.84
N ILE A 25 -9.03 -29.96 -25.41
CA ILE A 25 -7.94 -29.08 -25.06
C ILE A 25 -8.21 -28.63 -23.62
N ALA A 26 -7.59 -29.28 -22.66
CA ALA A 26 -7.56 -28.82 -21.28
C ALA A 26 -6.78 -27.51 -21.26
N THR A 27 -7.49 -26.38 -21.32
CA THR A 27 -6.91 -25.09 -20.99
C THR A 27 -6.63 -25.08 -19.49
N SER A 28 -5.39 -25.32 -19.10
CA SER A 28 -4.93 -25.08 -17.74
C SER A 28 -5.24 -23.61 -17.40
N PRO A 29 -5.84 -23.32 -16.24
CA PRO A 29 -6.01 -21.94 -15.82
C PRO A 29 -4.62 -21.30 -15.76
N SER A 30 -4.39 -20.32 -16.61
CA SER A 30 -3.22 -19.45 -16.50
C SER A 30 -3.40 -18.67 -15.21
N PHE A 31 -2.71 -19.08 -14.15
CA PHE A 31 -2.54 -18.23 -12.98
C PHE A 31 -1.67 -17.06 -13.46
N ALA A 32 -2.28 -15.89 -13.59
CA ALA A 32 -1.52 -14.66 -13.80
C ALA A 32 -0.48 -14.57 -12.68
N GLU A 33 0.79 -14.40 -13.02
CA GLU A 33 1.82 -14.16 -12.02
C GLU A 33 1.39 -12.98 -11.13
N PRO A 34 1.60 -13.06 -9.81
CA PRO A 34 1.25 -11.97 -8.92
C PRO A 34 1.99 -10.70 -9.37
N ALA A 35 1.32 -9.56 -9.30
CA ALA A 35 1.87 -8.28 -9.71
C ALA A 35 3.17 -7.91 -8.98
N PHE A 36 3.42 -8.52 -7.82
CA PHE A 36 4.62 -8.38 -7.00
C PHE A 36 4.84 -9.64 -6.14
N GLN A 37 6.04 -9.78 -5.59
CA GLN A 37 6.40 -10.89 -4.69
C GLN A 37 6.90 -10.34 -3.35
N VAL A 38 6.64 -11.07 -2.27
CA VAL A 38 7.15 -10.75 -0.94
C VAL A 38 8.01 -11.91 -0.46
N THR A 39 9.27 -11.63 -0.19
CA THR A 39 10.24 -12.59 0.34
C THR A 39 10.54 -12.30 1.82
N ILE A 40 10.96 -13.32 2.54
CA ILE A 40 11.34 -13.23 3.96
C ILE A 40 12.76 -13.75 4.14
N ASP A 41 13.58 -12.99 4.85
CA ASP A 41 14.88 -13.43 5.35
C ASP A 41 14.90 -13.35 6.87
N THR A 42 14.94 -14.51 7.52
CA THR A 42 15.13 -14.65 8.98
C THR A 42 16.44 -15.41 9.29
N SER A 43 17.38 -15.47 8.36
CA SER A 43 18.63 -16.23 8.51
C SER A 43 19.46 -15.78 9.72
N GLN A 44 19.39 -14.48 10.07
CA GLN A 44 20.05 -13.90 11.24
C GLN A 44 19.18 -13.87 12.52
N ALA A 45 17.88 -14.17 12.40
CA ALA A 45 16.91 -14.12 13.50
C ALA A 45 15.79 -15.15 13.29
N PRO A 46 16.06 -16.45 13.33
CA PRO A 46 15.08 -17.51 13.07
C PRO A 46 13.90 -17.51 14.03
N GLU A 47 14.08 -16.96 15.24
CA GLU A 47 13.03 -16.77 16.23
C GLU A 47 11.93 -15.80 15.79
N CYS A 48 12.18 -14.97 14.77
CA CYS A 48 11.20 -14.05 14.20
C CYS A 48 10.25 -14.72 13.18
N ALA A 49 10.41 -16.00 12.85
CA ALA A 49 9.71 -16.68 11.75
C ALA A 49 8.17 -16.51 11.80
N ALA A 50 7.56 -16.61 12.99
CA ALA A 50 6.11 -16.45 13.14
C ALA A 50 5.65 -15.00 12.88
N PHE A 51 6.38 -14.01 13.39
CA PHE A 51 6.11 -12.60 13.13
C PHE A 51 6.31 -12.27 11.65
N ALA A 52 7.39 -12.77 11.05
CA ALA A 52 7.72 -12.58 9.65
C ALA A 52 6.65 -13.15 8.70
N ALA A 53 6.14 -14.35 8.97
CA ALA A 53 5.07 -14.94 8.18
C ALA A 53 3.79 -14.09 8.20
N LYS A 54 3.39 -13.58 9.37
CA LYS A 54 2.24 -12.67 9.48
C LYS A 54 2.51 -11.31 8.82
N SER A 55 3.72 -10.80 8.95
CA SER A 55 4.13 -9.56 8.27
C SER A 55 4.05 -9.68 6.75
N LYS A 56 4.45 -10.83 6.18
CA LYS A 56 4.30 -11.11 4.75
C LYS A 56 2.84 -10.98 4.30
N THR A 57 1.92 -11.62 5.00
CA THR A 57 0.48 -11.52 4.69
C THR A 57 -0.02 -10.07 4.75
N ILE A 58 0.44 -9.29 5.73
CA ILE A 58 0.10 -7.87 5.84
C ILE A 58 0.65 -7.09 4.64
N VAL A 59 1.89 -7.31 4.24
CA VAL A 59 2.49 -6.64 3.07
C VAL A 59 1.73 -7.01 1.80
N GLU A 60 1.40 -8.29 1.58
CA GLU A 60 0.65 -8.75 0.41
C GLU A 60 -0.74 -8.10 0.32
N GLU A 61 -1.41 -7.88 1.45
CA GLU A 61 -2.71 -7.23 1.52
C GLU A 61 -2.61 -5.70 1.39
N TRP A 62 -1.65 -5.07 2.08
CA TRP A 62 -1.62 -3.63 2.25
C TRP A 62 -0.81 -2.88 1.21
N TYR A 63 0.12 -3.50 0.52
CA TYR A 63 0.92 -2.84 -0.51
C TYR A 63 0.05 -2.20 -1.62
N PRO A 64 -0.88 -2.92 -2.26
CA PRO A 64 -1.77 -2.29 -3.23
C PRO A 64 -2.73 -1.28 -2.58
N ARG A 65 -3.20 -1.51 -1.35
CA ARG A 65 -4.08 -0.57 -0.65
C ARG A 65 -3.40 0.75 -0.33
N ILE A 66 -2.17 0.73 0.15
CA ILE A 66 -1.39 1.95 0.41
C ILE A 66 -1.19 2.74 -0.89
N ASN A 67 -0.89 2.04 -1.98
CA ASN A 67 -0.76 2.68 -3.28
C ASN A 67 -2.07 3.38 -3.71
N GLU A 68 -3.23 2.77 -3.49
CA GLU A 68 -4.54 3.39 -3.77
C GLU A 68 -4.88 4.56 -2.82
N ILE A 69 -4.41 4.53 -1.58
CA ILE A 69 -4.57 5.63 -0.62
C ILE A 69 -3.75 6.84 -1.04
N LEU A 70 -2.49 6.61 -1.43
CA LEU A 70 -1.50 7.67 -1.64
C LEU A 70 -1.43 8.18 -3.08
N PHE A 71 -1.95 7.42 -4.05
CA PHE A 71 -1.96 7.80 -5.45
C PHE A 71 -3.38 7.71 -6.05
N GLU A 72 -3.51 8.10 -7.29
CA GLU A 72 -4.74 7.89 -8.04
C GLU A 72 -4.88 6.42 -8.44
N LYS A 73 -6.13 6.01 -8.71
CA LYS A 73 -6.42 4.65 -9.17
C LYS A 73 -5.55 4.29 -10.38
N ARG A 74 -4.98 3.08 -10.37
CA ARG A 74 -4.10 2.53 -11.41
C ARG A 74 -2.68 3.11 -11.43
N HIS A 75 -2.24 3.81 -10.38
CA HIS A 75 -0.82 4.08 -10.25
C HIS A 75 -0.04 2.77 -10.17
N PRO A 76 1.02 2.58 -10.98
CA PRO A 76 1.79 1.33 -10.94
C PRO A 76 2.47 1.16 -9.58
N LEU A 77 2.54 -0.09 -9.11
CA LEU A 77 3.30 -0.41 -7.91
C LEU A 77 4.79 -0.15 -8.15
N PRO A 78 5.48 0.58 -7.26
CA PRO A 78 6.89 0.95 -7.47
C PRO A 78 7.85 -0.23 -7.43
N ALA A 79 7.57 -1.27 -6.63
CA ALA A 79 8.42 -2.45 -6.50
C ALA A 79 7.70 -3.71 -6.96
N ARG A 80 8.41 -4.58 -7.70
CA ARG A 80 7.94 -5.93 -8.07
C ARG A 80 8.34 -6.98 -7.04
N GLU A 81 9.31 -6.67 -6.20
CA GLU A 81 9.77 -7.53 -5.11
C GLU A 81 9.99 -6.69 -3.86
N ILE A 82 9.51 -7.19 -2.71
CA ILE A 82 9.72 -6.59 -1.40
C ILE A 82 10.31 -7.67 -0.51
N THR A 83 11.43 -7.39 0.14
CA THR A 83 12.07 -8.30 1.07
C THR A 83 11.89 -7.83 2.51
N LEU A 84 11.40 -8.72 3.38
CA LEU A 84 11.35 -8.51 4.82
C LEU A 84 12.59 -9.17 5.45
N ILE A 85 13.49 -8.38 6.02
CA ILE A 85 14.74 -8.85 6.62
C ILE A 85 14.66 -8.67 8.13
N PHE A 86 14.77 -9.77 8.87
CA PHE A 86 14.78 -9.75 10.33
C PHE A 86 16.19 -10.01 10.83
N GLU A 87 16.74 -9.04 11.56
CA GLU A 87 18.14 -9.07 11.94
C GLU A 87 18.40 -8.36 13.29
N PRO A 88 19.52 -8.66 13.97
CA PRO A 88 19.97 -7.87 15.10
C PRO A 88 20.38 -6.47 14.63
N MET A 89 19.58 -5.46 15.00
CA MET A 89 19.87 -4.07 14.65
C MET A 89 19.43 -3.10 15.76
N LYS A 90 19.97 -1.88 15.75
CA LYS A 90 19.49 -0.79 16.60
C LYS A 90 18.25 -0.14 16.00
N GLY A 91 17.35 0.34 16.85
CA GLY A 91 16.10 0.97 16.40
C GLY A 91 14.96 -0.03 16.31
N VAL A 92 13.96 0.28 15.50
CA VAL A 92 12.74 -0.50 15.32
C VAL A 92 12.74 -1.19 13.98
N ALA A 93 12.74 -0.41 12.91
CA ALA A 93 12.81 -0.85 11.53
C ALA A 93 13.30 0.29 10.64
N HIS A 94 13.60 -0.01 9.39
CA HIS A 94 13.83 0.99 8.33
C HIS A 94 13.65 0.38 6.95
N THR A 95 13.35 1.21 5.97
CA THR A 95 13.18 0.82 4.58
C THR A 95 14.31 1.35 3.70
N GLY A 96 14.83 0.51 2.82
CA GLY A 96 15.82 0.87 1.81
C GLY A 96 15.88 -0.14 0.68
N ASN A 97 16.00 0.31 -0.57
CA ASN A 97 16.10 -0.56 -1.76
C ASN A 97 15.01 -1.65 -1.85
N ASN A 98 13.76 -1.29 -1.54
CA ASN A 98 12.61 -2.20 -1.48
C ASN A 98 12.74 -3.33 -0.43
N ALA A 99 13.65 -3.21 0.52
CA ALA A 99 13.78 -4.09 1.67
C ALA A 99 13.33 -3.36 2.94
N ILE A 100 12.56 -4.06 3.77
CA ILE A 100 12.14 -3.62 5.09
C ILE A 100 12.99 -4.39 6.11
N HIS A 101 13.88 -3.69 6.78
CA HIS A 101 14.74 -4.21 7.83
C HIS A 101 14.05 -4.06 9.18
N VAL A 102 13.96 -5.14 9.93
CA VAL A 102 13.20 -5.22 11.18
C VAL A 102 14.10 -5.71 12.31
N SER A 103 14.10 -4.97 13.41
CA SER A 103 14.83 -5.36 14.63
C SER A 103 14.24 -6.61 15.24
N ALA A 104 15.02 -7.69 15.29
CA ALA A 104 14.65 -8.93 15.95
C ALA A 104 14.33 -8.70 17.44
N GLU A 105 15.12 -7.86 18.12
CA GLU A 105 14.86 -7.54 19.53
C GLU A 105 13.52 -6.83 19.72
N TRP A 106 13.13 -5.93 18.78
CA TRP A 106 11.86 -5.22 18.86
C TRP A 106 10.68 -6.18 18.84
N VAL A 107 10.63 -7.04 17.82
CA VAL A 107 9.47 -7.92 17.59
C VAL A 107 9.45 -9.17 18.46
N THR A 108 10.57 -9.53 19.11
CA THR A 108 10.58 -10.68 20.03
C THR A 108 10.47 -10.30 21.50
N LYS A 109 10.92 -9.08 21.89
CA LYS A 109 11.02 -8.71 23.32
C LYS A 109 10.26 -7.44 23.67
N LYS A 110 10.28 -6.42 22.80
CA LYS A 110 9.76 -5.08 23.14
C LYS A 110 8.31 -4.89 22.72
N ALA A 111 7.97 -5.27 21.49
CA ALA A 111 6.64 -5.05 20.92
C ALA A 111 6.23 -6.19 19.96
N PRO A 112 5.92 -7.39 20.48
CA PRO A 112 5.67 -8.60 19.67
C PRO A 112 4.39 -8.54 18.83
N ASN A 113 3.59 -7.49 18.96
CA ASN A 113 2.37 -7.28 18.19
C ASN A 113 2.39 -5.98 17.36
N ASP A 114 3.53 -5.32 17.24
CA ASP A 114 3.66 -4.06 16.49
C ASP A 114 3.73 -4.29 14.97
N TYR A 115 2.61 -4.77 14.41
CA TYR A 115 2.48 -4.93 12.96
C TYR A 115 2.26 -3.60 12.23
N GLY A 116 1.83 -2.57 12.93
CA GLY A 116 1.69 -1.23 12.37
C GLY A 116 3.02 -0.63 11.92
N MET A 117 4.13 -1.02 12.54
CA MET A 117 5.48 -0.67 12.08
C MET A 117 5.74 -1.21 10.66
N ILE A 118 5.29 -2.43 10.34
CA ILE A 118 5.43 -3.00 8.98
C ILE A 118 4.67 -2.15 7.96
N VAL A 119 3.48 -1.66 8.30
CA VAL A 119 2.69 -0.79 7.42
C VAL A 119 3.34 0.59 7.26
N HIS A 120 3.93 1.13 8.31
CA HIS A 120 4.74 2.34 8.26
C HIS A 120 5.90 2.20 7.25
N GLU A 121 6.72 1.16 7.41
CA GLU A 121 7.85 0.89 6.52
C GLU A 121 7.42 0.58 5.08
N LEU A 122 6.33 -0.17 4.92
CA LEU A 122 5.75 -0.45 3.61
C LEU A 122 5.27 0.83 2.90
N THR A 123 4.83 1.82 3.68
CA THR A 123 4.46 3.13 3.13
C THR A 123 5.66 3.82 2.49
N HIS A 124 6.86 3.68 3.05
CA HIS A 124 8.09 4.21 2.44
C HIS A 124 8.43 3.51 1.12
N VAL A 125 8.15 2.20 0.98
CA VAL A 125 8.28 1.52 -0.32
C VAL A 125 7.33 2.15 -1.35
N VAL A 126 6.10 2.46 -0.95
CA VAL A 126 5.10 3.06 -1.85
C VAL A 126 5.44 4.52 -2.18
N GLN A 127 5.98 5.27 -1.23
CA GLN A 127 6.36 6.67 -1.43
C GLN A 127 7.39 6.84 -2.55
N ASP A 128 8.38 5.97 -2.67
CA ASP A 128 9.41 5.94 -3.73
C ASP A 128 9.84 7.34 -4.20
N TYR A 129 10.10 8.25 -3.27
CA TYR A 129 10.36 9.65 -3.60
C TYR A 129 11.68 9.84 -4.34
N ARG A 130 11.61 10.47 -5.51
CA ARG A 130 12.76 10.72 -6.41
C ARG A 130 13.73 11.80 -5.92
N GLY A 131 13.84 12.02 -4.64
CA GLY A 131 14.68 13.05 -4.08
C GLY A 131 14.63 13.09 -2.58
N LYS A 132 15.25 14.12 -2.01
CA LYS A 132 15.18 14.36 -0.58
C LYS A 132 13.78 14.91 -0.26
N GLY A 133 12.88 14.04 0.21
CA GLY A 133 11.59 14.47 0.72
C GLY A 133 11.73 15.34 1.98
N GLU A 134 10.67 16.08 2.31
CA GLU A 134 10.56 16.76 3.60
C GLU A 134 10.35 15.71 4.70
N GLY A 135 11.34 15.52 5.57
CA GLY A 135 11.35 14.44 6.55
C GLY A 135 10.10 14.37 7.42
N TRP A 136 9.59 15.52 7.89
CA TRP A 136 8.38 15.54 8.69
C TRP A 136 7.15 15.01 7.91
N LEU A 137 7.05 15.34 6.63
CA LEU A 137 5.94 14.95 5.78
C LEU A 137 6.06 13.47 5.39
N THR A 138 7.24 13.02 5.05
CA THR A 138 7.54 11.62 4.70
C THR A 138 7.14 10.68 5.84
N GLU A 139 7.66 10.92 7.04
CA GLU A 139 7.33 10.15 8.24
C GLU A 139 5.88 10.34 8.68
N GLY A 140 5.38 11.57 8.56
CA GLY A 140 3.99 11.90 8.87
C GLY A 140 2.99 11.16 8.00
N ILE A 141 3.26 11.00 6.70
CA ILE A 141 2.41 10.22 5.78
C ILE A 141 2.50 8.72 6.12
N ALA A 142 3.66 8.19 6.48
CA ALA A 142 3.79 6.80 6.88
C ALA A 142 2.97 6.49 8.14
N ASP A 143 3.06 7.32 9.16
CA ASP A 143 2.22 7.19 10.35
C ASP A 143 0.74 7.56 10.08
N TYR A 144 0.42 8.47 9.15
CA TYR A 144 -0.96 8.71 8.74
C TYR A 144 -1.61 7.44 8.17
N VAL A 145 -0.92 6.69 7.30
CA VAL A 145 -1.43 5.43 6.77
C VAL A 145 -1.65 4.42 7.90
N ARG A 146 -0.68 4.30 8.80
CA ARG A 146 -0.76 3.45 9.97
C ARG A 146 -1.96 3.81 10.86
N ASP A 147 -2.06 5.06 11.31
CA ASP A 147 -3.00 5.50 12.33
C ASP A 147 -4.43 5.71 11.78
N ARG A 148 -4.54 6.12 10.53
CA ARG A 148 -5.84 6.44 9.92
C ARG A 148 -6.51 5.22 9.29
N TRP A 149 -5.71 4.29 8.74
CA TRP A 149 -6.21 3.22 7.90
C TRP A 149 -5.93 1.82 8.43
N PHE A 150 -4.72 1.54 8.94
CA PHE A 150 -4.35 0.19 9.39
C PHE A 150 -4.85 -0.11 10.81
N GLU A 151 -4.56 0.76 11.77
CA GLU A 151 -4.90 0.57 13.18
C GLU A 151 -5.58 1.81 13.80
N PRO A 152 -6.76 2.24 13.26
CA PRO A 152 -7.40 3.48 13.67
C PRO A 152 -7.74 3.47 15.17
N GLY A 153 -7.26 4.50 15.88
CA GLY A 153 -7.49 4.67 17.31
C GLY A 153 -6.61 3.82 18.23
N ALA A 154 -5.77 2.94 17.69
CA ALA A 154 -4.86 2.13 18.52
C ALA A 154 -3.74 2.96 19.15
N ARG A 155 -3.30 4.02 18.48
CA ARG A 155 -2.27 4.96 18.95
C ARG A 155 -2.87 6.32 19.25
N GLN A 156 -2.46 6.90 20.38
CA GLN A 156 -2.84 8.25 20.75
C GLN A 156 -1.61 9.13 20.86
N HIS A 157 -1.56 10.17 20.07
CA HIS A 157 -0.45 11.12 20.06
C HIS A 157 -0.86 12.37 20.84
N ARG A 158 -0.13 12.62 21.93
CA ARG A 158 -0.38 13.80 22.76
C ARG A 158 0.16 15.04 22.05
N ILE A 159 -0.71 15.97 21.75
CA ILE A 159 -0.37 17.29 21.22
C ILE A 159 -0.35 18.28 22.40
N ASP A 160 0.78 18.89 22.62
CA ASP A 160 0.93 20.03 23.53
C ASP A 160 0.92 21.30 22.65
N PRO A 161 -0.11 22.16 22.76
CA PRO A 161 -0.26 23.33 21.87
C PRO A 161 0.91 24.31 21.91
N ASP A 162 1.68 24.31 23.02
CA ASP A 162 2.79 25.24 23.22
C ASP A 162 4.15 24.67 22.84
N LYS A 163 4.26 23.32 22.73
CA LYS A 163 5.55 22.64 22.55
C LYS A 163 5.61 21.73 21.32
N SER A 164 4.46 21.23 20.88
CA SER A 164 4.43 20.35 19.72
C SER A 164 4.60 21.14 18.42
N SER A 165 5.15 20.48 17.41
CA SER A 165 5.30 20.99 16.05
C SER A 165 5.17 19.86 15.05
N TYR A 166 4.58 20.11 13.89
CA TYR A 166 4.59 19.14 12.79
C TYR A 166 6.00 18.68 12.42
N ARG A 167 7.02 19.54 12.66
CA ARG A 167 8.44 19.20 12.43
C ARG A 167 8.96 18.06 13.31
N GLN A 168 8.22 17.65 14.34
CA GLN A 168 8.54 16.46 15.15
C GLN A 168 8.29 15.15 14.40
N ALA A 169 7.67 15.25 13.20
CA ALA A 169 7.37 14.11 12.34
C ALA A 169 6.45 13.05 12.98
N TYR A 170 6.45 11.84 12.43
CA TYR A 170 5.75 10.67 12.98
C TYR A 170 4.30 10.97 13.39
N GLY A 171 3.84 10.41 14.51
CA GLY A 171 2.48 10.54 15.00
C GLY A 171 2.00 11.96 15.22
N THR A 172 2.88 12.91 15.57
CA THR A 172 2.51 14.33 15.67
C THR A 172 2.13 14.90 14.31
N ALA A 173 2.94 14.62 13.30
CA ALA A 173 2.64 15.04 11.93
C ALA A 173 1.44 14.28 11.35
N ALA A 174 1.30 12.97 11.63
CA ALA A 174 0.16 12.17 11.20
C ALA A 174 -1.15 12.72 11.74
N THR A 175 -1.20 13.09 13.03
CA THR A 175 -2.39 13.68 13.65
C THR A 175 -2.77 15.01 12.97
N PHE A 176 -1.78 15.82 12.63
CA PHE A 176 -2.01 17.06 11.88
C PHE A 176 -2.52 16.79 10.45
N LEU A 177 -1.95 15.83 9.74
CA LEU A 177 -2.41 15.41 8.41
C LEU A 177 -3.85 14.89 8.43
N ILE A 178 -4.23 14.11 9.44
CA ILE A 178 -5.61 13.66 9.66
C ILE A 178 -6.55 14.84 9.92
N TRP A 179 -6.10 15.84 10.67
CA TRP A 179 -6.88 17.06 10.89
C TRP A 179 -7.05 17.88 9.60
N LEU A 180 -6.00 18.03 8.80
CA LEU A 180 -6.08 18.72 7.49
C LEU A 180 -7.06 18.00 6.54
N GLU A 181 -6.98 16.65 6.47
CA GLU A 181 -7.94 15.84 5.69
C GLU A 181 -9.38 16.13 6.06
N ARG A 182 -9.67 16.25 7.36
CA ARG A 182 -11.03 16.41 7.87
C ARG A 182 -11.58 17.85 7.76
N HIS A 183 -10.72 18.83 7.91
CA HIS A 183 -11.14 20.24 8.09
C HIS A 183 -10.80 21.16 6.92
N LYS A 184 -9.91 20.75 6.03
CA LYS A 184 -9.44 21.60 4.92
C LYS A 184 -9.66 20.95 3.56
N ASP A 185 -8.99 19.85 3.27
CA ASP A 185 -9.08 19.19 1.99
C ASP A 185 -8.98 17.67 2.18
N LYS A 186 -10.04 16.95 1.88
CA LYS A 186 -10.14 15.48 2.03
C LYS A 186 -9.08 14.70 1.24
N ASP A 187 -8.48 15.29 0.22
CA ASP A 187 -7.46 14.68 -0.63
C ASP A 187 -6.05 15.23 -0.35
N ILE A 188 -5.87 16.06 0.69
CA ILE A 188 -4.62 16.76 0.97
C ILE A 188 -3.42 15.83 1.06
N VAL A 189 -3.53 14.71 1.79
CA VAL A 189 -2.43 13.77 1.98
C VAL A 189 -2.00 13.16 0.65
N ARG A 190 -2.94 12.73 -0.17
CA ARG A 190 -2.66 12.22 -1.53
C ARG A 190 -1.99 13.27 -2.40
N LYS A 191 -2.49 14.51 -2.41
CA LYS A 191 -1.90 15.61 -3.18
C LYS A 191 -0.48 15.92 -2.77
N LEU A 192 -0.21 15.96 -1.46
CA LEU A 192 1.13 16.18 -0.93
C LEU A 192 2.07 15.01 -1.24
N ASN A 193 1.57 13.76 -1.13
CA ASN A 193 2.33 12.57 -1.50
C ASN A 193 2.72 12.58 -2.98
N ILE A 194 1.79 12.84 -3.90
CA ILE A 194 2.06 12.93 -5.33
C ILE A 194 3.06 14.05 -5.63
N ALA A 195 2.89 15.21 -5.01
CA ALA A 195 3.82 16.32 -5.18
C ALA A 195 5.24 15.97 -4.70
N SER A 196 5.36 15.24 -3.59
CA SER A 196 6.65 14.77 -3.05
C SER A 196 7.28 13.72 -3.97
N HIS A 197 6.51 12.73 -4.43
CA HIS A 197 6.95 11.72 -5.37
C HIS A 197 7.47 12.34 -6.68
N ASP A 198 6.77 13.34 -7.20
CA ASP A 198 7.15 14.06 -8.43
C ASP A 198 8.30 15.06 -8.24
N GLY A 199 8.81 15.24 -7.03
CA GLY A 199 9.82 16.26 -6.73
C GLY A 199 9.30 17.70 -6.82
N LYS A 200 7.98 17.89 -6.73
CA LYS A 200 7.28 19.19 -6.86
C LYS A 200 6.75 19.72 -5.53
N TYR A 201 7.03 19.02 -4.44
CA TYR A 201 6.59 19.49 -3.12
C TYR A 201 7.19 20.85 -2.78
N SER A 202 6.35 21.71 -2.26
CA SER A 202 6.75 23.03 -1.72
C SER A 202 5.72 23.43 -0.65
N PRO A 203 6.13 24.15 0.42
CA PRO A 203 5.17 24.72 1.38
C PRO A 203 4.09 25.61 0.75
N ALA A 204 4.34 26.17 -0.44
CA ALA A 204 3.35 26.97 -1.18
C ALA A 204 2.11 26.16 -1.64
N LEU A 205 2.14 24.84 -1.54
CA LEU A 205 0.98 23.98 -1.81
C LEU A 205 -0.09 24.11 -0.73
N PHE A 206 0.26 24.44 0.51
CA PHE A 206 -0.73 24.59 1.58
C PHE A 206 -1.68 25.75 1.37
N PRO A 207 -1.25 26.99 1.04
CA PRO A 207 -2.19 28.05 0.64
C PRO A 207 -3.08 27.66 -0.53
N GLN A 208 -2.54 26.94 -1.51
CA GLN A 208 -3.28 26.51 -2.69
C GLN A 208 -4.39 25.48 -2.35
N TYR A 209 -4.12 24.53 -1.46
CA TYR A 209 -5.05 23.42 -1.15
C TYR A 209 -5.89 23.68 0.09
N CYS A 210 -5.34 24.40 1.08
CA CYS A 210 -5.96 24.60 2.40
C CYS A 210 -6.33 26.04 2.72
N GLY A 211 -5.99 27.01 1.85
CA GLY A 211 -6.34 28.42 2.01
C GLY A 211 -5.47 29.21 3.00
N ALA A 212 -4.45 28.59 3.61
CA ALA A 212 -3.51 29.24 4.53
C ALA A 212 -2.14 28.57 4.47
N ASP A 213 -1.10 29.28 4.91
CA ASP A 213 0.24 28.73 4.99
C ASP A 213 0.36 27.64 6.08
N LEU A 214 1.40 26.82 5.96
CA LEU A 214 1.63 25.65 6.79
C LEU A 214 1.69 25.98 8.30
N ASP A 215 2.40 27.06 8.67
CA ASP A 215 2.55 27.46 10.07
C ASP A 215 1.24 28.02 10.65
N ALA A 216 0.42 28.73 9.85
CA ALA A 216 -0.91 29.16 10.23
C ALA A 216 -1.88 27.99 10.42
N LEU A 217 -1.84 27.00 9.53
CA LEU A 217 -2.62 25.77 9.66
C LEU A 217 -2.22 24.96 10.88
N TRP A 218 -0.92 24.86 11.17
CA TRP A 218 -0.45 24.22 12.40
C TRP A 218 -0.98 24.94 13.65
N LYS A 219 -0.93 26.26 13.67
CA LYS A 219 -1.46 27.06 14.79
C LYS A 219 -2.94 26.81 15.01
N GLU A 220 -3.75 26.82 13.95
CA GLU A 220 -5.19 26.52 14.02
C GLU A 220 -5.43 25.11 14.57
N PHE A 221 -4.68 24.12 14.11
CA PHE A 221 -4.73 22.75 14.61
C PHE A 221 -4.36 22.70 16.11
N ALA A 222 -3.25 23.30 16.52
CA ALA A 222 -2.80 23.30 17.91
C ALA A 222 -3.81 23.98 18.85
N GLU A 223 -4.42 25.09 18.42
CA GLU A 223 -5.47 25.77 19.18
C GLU A 223 -6.70 24.89 19.41
N SER A 224 -7.01 23.94 18.51
CA SER A 224 -8.13 23.01 18.72
C SER A 224 -7.94 22.08 19.91
N TYR A 225 -6.71 21.91 20.40
CA TYR A 225 -6.38 21.15 21.60
C TYR A 225 -6.42 21.95 22.90
N ARG A 226 -6.63 23.26 22.82
CA ARG A 226 -6.84 24.12 24.01
C ARG A 226 -8.29 24.18 24.45
N GLN A 227 -9.19 23.78 23.55
CA GLN A 227 -10.63 23.80 23.87
C GLN A 227 -10.98 22.49 24.56
N PRO A 228 -11.66 22.51 25.71
CA PRO A 228 -12.06 21.34 26.46
C PRO A 228 -13.12 20.49 25.74
#